data_291113f176896b595d304959c0cffedc
#
_entry.id   291113f176896b595d304959c0cffedc
#
_cell.length_a   1.000
_cell.length_b   1.000
_cell.length_c   1.000
_cell.angle_alpha   90.00
_cell.angle_beta   90.00
_cell.angle_gamma   90.00
#
_symmetry.space_group_name_H-M   'P 1'
#
loop_
_entity.id
_entity.type
_entity.pdbx_description
1 polymer ?
#
loop_
_entity_poly.entity_id
_entity_poly.type
_entity_poly.pdbx_seq_one_letter_code
_entity_poly.pdbx_strand_id
1 'polypeptide(L)'
;MENSYKNIISLGYFCEVAGELEKYGLRNASFPFDWMISDFEGVISCIKNEFKDFLNPTYLSQSCNDRTHYKNTKYNFYFFHDFDKYQPLHKQLRKVTEKYKRRSERFLKSIKSETLFVRYISDEIKNENEKSIELLWIEEN
;
A
#
# COMPACT_ATOMS: atom_id res chain seq x y z
N MET A 1 7.35 -27.06 7.91
CA MET A 1 6.02 -26.57 8.33
C MET A 1 5.29 -26.05 7.13
N GLU A 2 4.14 -26.57 6.88
CA GLU A 2 3.35 -26.12 5.75
C GLU A 2 2.83 -24.69 6.00
N ASN A 3 2.85 -23.90 4.94
CA ASN A 3 2.29 -22.56 5.01
C ASN A 3 0.77 -22.63 5.00
N SER A 4 0.14 -22.21 6.09
CA SER A 4 -1.32 -22.20 6.21
C SER A 4 -1.96 -20.92 5.71
N TYR A 5 -1.19 -19.92 5.31
CA TYR A 5 -1.70 -18.66 4.83
C TYR A 5 -2.24 -18.75 3.41
N LYS A 6 -3.46 -18.29 3.19
CA LYS A 6 -4.06 -18.23 1.86
C LYS A 6 -3.53 -17.05 1.05
N ASN A 7 -3.18 -15.98 1.71
CA ASN A 7 -2.69 -14.77 1.07
C ASN A 7 -1.40 -14.31 1.73
N ILE A 8 -0.49 -13.81 0.92
CA ILE A 8 0.71 -13.10 1.38
C ILE A 8 0.68 -11.74 0.70
N ILE A 9 0.51 -10.69 1.49
CA ILE A 9 0.23 -9.35 0.99
C ILE A 9 1.31 -8.37 1.46
N SER A 10 1.86 -7.60 0.51
CA SER A 10 2.78 -6.51 0.82
C SER A 10 2.01 -5.31 1.40
N LEU A 11 2.49 -4.80 2.51
CA LEU A 11 2.06 -3.51 3.06
C LEU A 11 3.05 -2.38 2.73
N GLY A 12 3.99 -2.59 1.82
CA GLY A 12 5.00 -1.62 1.43
C GLY A 12 6.30 -1.92 2.19
N TYR A 13 7.07 -1.09 2.45
CA TYR A 13 7.23 0.37 2.43
C TYR A 13 7.29 0.97 1.01
N PHE A 14 7.82 0.24 0.02
CA PHE A 14 7.94 0.61 -1.38
C PHE A 14 7.83 -0.64 -2.26
N CYS A 15 7.97 -0.49 -3.57
CA CYS A 15 7.69 -1.54 -4.55
C CYS A 15 8.56 -2.80 -4.44
N GLU A 16 9.71 -2.73 -3.79
CA GLU A 16 10.64 -3.86 -3.67
C GLU A 16 10.03 -5.05 -2.94
N VAL A 17 9.18 -4.81 -1.95
CA VAL A 17 8.52 -5.90 -1.20
C VAL A 17 7.65 -6.74 -2.14
N ALA A 18 6.79 -6.10 -2.92
CA ALA A 18 5.95 -6.80 -3.89
C ALA A 18 6.80 -7.51 -4.95
N GLY A 19 7.88 -6.87 -5.40
CA GLY A 19 8.82 -7.45 -6.34
C GLY A 19 9.47 -8.73 -5.81
N GLU A 20 9.88 -8.73 -4.56
CA GLU A 20 10.46 -9.91 -3.92
C GLU A 20 9.43 -11.02 -3.75
N LEU A 21 8.20 -10.69 -3.35
CA LEU A 21 7.12 -11.68 -3.27
C LEU A 21 6.84 -12.32 -4.63
N GLU A 22 6.83 -11.52 -5.69
CA GLU A 22 6.63 -12.01 -7.06
C GLU A 22 7.77 -12.94 -7.48
N LYS A 23 9.01 -12.56 -7.19
CA LYS A 23 10.21 -13.33 -7.49
C LYS A 23 10.18 -14.72 -6.87
N TYR A 24 9.68 -14.86 -5.66
CA TYR A 24 9.59 -16.13 -4.96
C TYR A 24 8.25 -16.86 -5.16
N GLY A 25 7.42 -16.39 -6.08
CA GLY A 25 6.14 -17.02 -6.37
C GLY A 25 5.10 -16.92 -5.26
N LEU A 26 5.27 -15.97 -4.36
CA LEU A 26 4.37 -15.77 -3.22
C LEU A 26 3.25 -14.77 -3.48
N ARG A 27 3.37 -14.01 -4.57
CA ARG A 27 2.39 -12.98 -4.93
C ARG A 27 1.38 -13.57 -5.91
N ASN A 28 0.11 -13.54 -5.56
CA ASN A 28 -0.95 -14.10 -6.39
C ASN A 28 -1.90 -13.05 -6.99
N ALA A 29 -1.76 -11.79 -6.61
CA ALA A 29 -2.59 -10.71 -7.13
C ALA A 29 -1.94 -9.36 -6.84
N SER A 30 -2.48 -8.30 -7.44
CA SER A 30 -2.07 -6.93 -7.15
C SER A 30 -2.91 -6.35 -6.01
N PHE A 31 -2.24 -5.73 -5.05
CA PHE A 31 -2.85 -5.12 -3.88
C PHE A 31 -2.45 -3.64 -3.78
N PRO A 32 -3.18 -2.82 -3.01
CA PRO A 32 -2.99 -1.37 -3.06
C PRO A 32 -1.59 -0.86 -2.71
N PHE A 33 -0.89 -1.53 -1.79
CA PHE A 33 0.41 -1.02 -1.30
C PHE A 33 1.62 -1.57 -2.06
N ASP A 34 1.40 -2.34 -3.11
CA ASP A 34 2.48 -3.03 -3.84
C ASP A 34 3.50 -2.07 -4.48
N TRP A 35 3.02 -0.98 -5.06
CA TRP A 35 3.81 -0.15 -5.97
C TRP A 35 3.87 1.31 -5.57
N MET A 36 3.80 1.60 -4.29
CA MET A 36 3.89 2.96 -3.77
C MET A 36 4.84 3.04 -2.58
N ILE A 37 5.30 4.24 -2.30
CA ILE A 37 6.01 4.51 -1.06
C ILE A 37 4.96 4.87 -0.01
N SER A 38 4.99 4.17 1.10
CA SER A 38 3.96 4.32 2.14
C SER A 38 4.56 4.47 3.52
N ASP A 39 3.88 5.27 4.34
CA ASP A 39 4.13 5.40 5.76
C ASP A 39 3.24 4.38 6.50
N PHE A 40 3.80 3.68 7.48
CA PHE A 40 3.05 2.60 8.15
C PHE A 40 1.81 3.09 8.88
N GLU A 41 1.91 4.21 9.58
CA GLU A 41 0.73 4.81 10.24
C GLU A 41 -0.37 5.14 9.22
N GLY A 42 0.04 5.63 8.05
CA GLY A 42 -0.87 5.88 6.94
C GLY A 42 -1.52 4.62 6.42
N VAL A 43 -0.76 3.53 6.31
CA VAL A 43 -1.30 2.22 5.90
C VAL A 43 -2.37 1.75 6.87
N ILE A 44 -2.08 1.80 8.17
CA ILE A 44 -3.03 1.41 9.21
C ILE A 44 -4.30 2.26 9.15
N SER A 45 -4.14 3.57 9.09
CA SER A 45 -5.26 4.50 9.00
C SER A 45 -6.12 4.25 7.75
N CYS A 46 -5.46 4.02 6.63
CA CYS A 46 -6.12 3.75 5.35
C CYS A 46 -6.97 2.48 5.40
N ILE A 47 -6.41 1.40 5.97
CA ILE A 47 -7.13 0.14 6.11
C ILE A 47 -8.33 0.31 7.05
N LYS A 48 -8.15 0.98 8.18
CA LYS A 48 -9.23 1.25 9.13
C LYS A 48 -10.35 2.07 8.51
N ASN A 49 -10.02 2.97 7.59
CA ASN A 49 -11.00 3.79 6.88
C ASN A 49 -11.51 3.12 5.60
N GLU A 50 -11.18 1.87 5.38
CA GLU A 50 -11.61 1.10 4.21
C GLU A 50 -11.26 1.79 2.89
N PHE A 51 -10.06 2.39 2.82
CA PHE A 51 -9.51 3.11 1.66
C PHE A 51 -10.28 4.38 1.29
N LYS A 52 -11.09 4.91 2.19
CA LYS A 52 -11.75 6.18 1.97
C LYS A 52 -10.72 7.28 1.71
N ASP A 53 -11.01 8.15 0.74
CA ASP A 53 -10.16 9.28 0.36
C ASP A 53 -8.78 8.90 -0.21
N PHE A 54 -8.59 7.64 -0.59
CA PHE A 54 -7.32 7.17 -1.13
C PHE A 54 -6.92 7.93 -2.41
N LEU A 55 -7.88 8.20 -3.29
CA LEU A 55 -7.66 8.98 -4.51
C LEU A 55 -8.60 10.18 -4.62
N ASN A 56 -9.04 10.70 -3.49
CA ASN A 56 -9.81 11.93 -3.45
C ASN A 56 -8.90 13.11 -3.85
N PRO A 57 -9.26 13.88 -4.91
CA PRO A 57 -8.43 14.99 -5.38
C PRO A 57 -8.09 16.02 -4.30
N THR A 58 -8.95 16.19 -3.30
CA THR A 58 -8.71 17.10 -2.18
C THR A 58 -7.41 16.76 -1.44
N TYR A 59 -7.06 15.47 -1.38
CA TYR A 59 -5.86 15.01 -0.69
C TYR A 59 -4.69 14.67 -1.61
N LEU A 60 -4.84 14.89 -2.93
CA LEU A 60 -3.76 14.66 -3.88
C LEU A 60 -3.02 15.96 -4.13
N SER A 61 -1.72 15.94 -3.98
CA SER A 61 -0.86 17.06 -4.31
C SER A 61 0.34 16.59 -5.14
N GLN A 62 0.88 17.53 -5.93
CA GLN A 62 2.08 17.24 -6.70
C GLN A 62 3.28 17.08 -5.76
N SER A 63 4.08 16.08 -6.05
CA SER A 63 5.37 15.87 -5.40
C SER A 63 6.47 16.48 -6.26
N CYS A 64 7.51 17.00 -5.64
CA CYS A 64 8.68 17.52 -6.34
C CYS A 64 9.58 16.42 -6.89
N ASN A 65 9.30 15.17 -6.62
CA ASN A 65 10.08 14.03 -7.06
C ASN A 65 9.60 13.57 -8.43
N ASP A 66 10.52 13.42 -9.39
CA ASP A 66 10.20 12.97 -10.75
C ASP A 66 9.60 11.57 -10.81
N ARG A 67 9.90 10.72 -9.84
CA ARG A 67 9.40 9.34 -9.81
C ARG A 67 8.06 9.20 -9.12
N THR A 68 7.81 10.05 -8.13
CA THR A 68 6.57 10.04 -7.34
C THR A 68 5.85 11.36 -7.57
N HIS A 69 5.22 11.48 -8.73
CA HIS A 69 4.68 12.75 -9.18
C HIS A 69 3.51 13.25 -8.33
N TYR A 70 2.70 12.36 -7.79
CA TYR A 70 1.59 12.70 -6.89
C TYR A 70 1.70 11.96 -5.57
N LYS A 71 1.24 12.61 -4.51
CA LYS A 71 1.14 12.02 -3.18
C LYS A 71 -0.24 12.23 -2.60
N ASN A 72 -0.67 11.28 -1.77
CA ASN A 72 -1.84 11.43 -0.92
C ASN A 72 -1.41 12.04 0.41
N THR A 73 -1.94 13.22 0.74
CA THR A 73 -1.53 13.96 1.95
C THR A 73 -2.22 13.46 3.22
N LYS A 74 -3.35 12.78 3.09
CA LYS A 74 -4.07 12.24 4.25
C LYS A 74 -3.35 11.04 4.87
N TYR A 75 -2.83 10.15 4.02
CA TYR A 75 -2.17 8.92 4.46
C TYR A 75 -0.66 8.93 4.26
N ASN A 76 -0.14 9.99 3.66
CA ASN A 76 1.28 10.12 3.33
C ASN A 76 1.77 9.00 2.40
N PHE A 77 1.05 8.78 1.31
CA PHE A 77 1.43 7.83 0.26
C PHE A 77 1.98 8.55 -0.96
N TYR A 78 3.06 8.02 -1.53
CA TYR A 78 3.65 8.52 -2.76
C TYR A 78 3.39 7.50 -3.85
N PHE A 79 2.63 7.90 -4.88
CA PHE A 79 2.34 7.05 -6.04
C PHE A 79 3.54 7.03 -6.98
N PHE A 80 4.12 5.86 -7.19
CA PHE A 80 5.41 5.73 -7.88
C PHE A 80 5.26 5.54 -9.38
N HIS A 81 4.27 4.78 -9.83
CA HIS A 81 4.13 4.41 -11.23
C HIS A 81 2.77 4.76 -11.85
N ASP A 82 1.89 5.36 -11.09
CA ASP A 82 0.49 5.46 -11.48
C ASP A 82 0.15 6.69 -12.31
N PHE A 83 0.94 7.74 -12.21
CA PHE A 83 0.64 9.03 -12.83
C PHE A 83 1.75 9.46 -13.78
N ASP A 84 1.33 10.00 -14.93
CA ASP A 84 2.21 10.62 -15.90
C ASP A 84 2.32 12.12 -15.59
N LYS A 85 3.54 12.60 -15.37
CA LYS A 85 3.79 14.00 -15.03
C LYS A 85 3.49 14.97 -16.20
N TYR A 86 3.41 14.46 -17.41
CA TYR A 86 3.17 15.27 -18.60
C TYR A 86 1.69 15.40 -18.95
N GLN A 87 0.81 14.76 -18.18
CA GLN A 87 -0.62 14.83 -18.39
C GLN A 87 -1.34 15.46 -17.19
N PRO A 88 -2.43 16.22 -17.45
CA PRO A 88 -3.23 16.77 -16.35
C PRO A 88 -3.84 15.67 -15.49
N LEU A 89 -3.93 15.93 -14.19
CA LEU A 89 -4.49 14.96 -13.24
C LEU A 89 -5.90 14.52 -13.64
N HIS A 90 -6.76 15.45 -14.05
CA HIS A 90 -8.15 15.17 -14.37
C HIS A 90 -8.32 14.19 -15.55
N LYS A 91 -7.32 14.07 -16.42
CA LYS A 91 -7.38 13.14 -17.56
C LYS A 91 -7.01 11.72 -17.20
N GLN A 92 -6.26 11.53 -16.12
CA GLN A 92 -5.74 10.22 -15.74
C GLN A 92 -6.35 9.68 -14.44
N LEU A 93 -6.96 10.54 -13.64
CA LEU A 93 -7.45 10.21 -12.31
C LEU A 93 -8.51 9.09 -12.32
N ARG A 94 -9.43 9.12 -13.27
CA ARG A 94 -10.48 8.11 -13.36
C ARG A 94 -9.93 6.70 -13.53
N LYS A 95 -8.99 6.53 -14.43
CA LYS A 95 -8.36 5.22 -14.70
C LYS A 95 -7.59 4.71 -13.48
N VAL A 96 -6.84 5.59 -12.83
CA VAL A 96 -6.09 5.24 -11.63
C VAL A 96 -7.05 4.89 -10.48
N THR A 97 -8.11 5.67 -10.31
CA THR A 97 -9.14 5.41 -9.29
C THR A 97 -9.79 4.05 -9.48
N GLU A 98 -10.16 3.70 -10.69
CA GLU A 98 -10.77 2.39 -11.00
C GLU A 98 -9.82 1.24 -10.69
N LYS A 99 -8.54 1.40 -11.02
CA LYS A 99 -7.51 0.41 -10.71
C LYS A 99 -7.40 0.17 -9.20
N TYR A 100 -7.29 1.23 -8.42
CA TYR A 100 -7.15 1.12 -6.97
C TYR A 100 -8.44 0.68 -6.28
N LYS A 101 -9.59 1.01 -6.85
CA LYS A 101 -10.86 0.49 -6.37
C LYS A 101 -10.89 -1.05 -6.42
N ARG A 102 -10.48 -1.62 -7.56
CA ARG A 102 -10.39 -3.08 -7.70
C ARG A 102 -9.40 -3.69 -6.71
N ARG A 103 -8.23 -3.07 -6.56
CA ARG A 103 -7.20 -3.55 -5.63
C ARG A 103 -7.64 -3.45 -4.17
N SER A 104 -8.32 -2.37 -3.81
CA SER A 104 -8.82 -2.13 -2.46
C SER A 104 -9.92 -3.13 -2.09
N GLU A 105 -10.85 -3.37 -2.99
CA GLU A 105 -11.91 -4.37 -2.80
C GLU A 105 -11.32 -5.77 -2.64
N ARG A 106 -10.31 -6.10 -3.46
CA ARG A 106 -9.59 -7.37 -3.37
C ARG A 106 -8.89 -7.49 -2.02
N PHE A 107 -8.23 -6.44 -1.57
CA PHE A 107 -7.55 -6.41 -0.28
C PHE A 107 -8.53 -6.68 0.87
N LEU A 108 -9.61 -5.92 0.94
CA LEU A 108 -10.60 -6.05 2.01
C LEU A 108 -11.27 -7.42 2.02
N LYS A 109 -11.46 -8.02 0.87
CA LYS A 109 -11.97 -9.38 0.76
C LYS A 109 -10.94 -10.42 1.20
N SER A 110 -9.69 -10.25 0.76
CA SER A 110 -8.62 -11.21 1.03
C SER A 110 -8.25 -11.29 2.49
N ILE A 111 -8.29 -10.19 3.22
CA ILE A 111 -7.93 -10.18 4.65
C ILE A 111 -8.95 -10.87 5.55
N LYS A 112 -10.09 -11.27 5.02
CA LYS A 112 -11.05 -12.11 5.74
C LYS A 112 -10.58 -13.56 5.87
N SER A 113 -9.61 -13.95 5.07
CA SER A 113 -8.95 -15.26 5.15
C SER A 113 -7.60 -15.11 5.85
N GLU A 114 -6.99 -16.22 6.22
CA GLU A 114 -5.67 -16.19 6.82
C GLU A 114 -4.67 -15.51 5.89
N THR A 115 -4.10 -14.40 6.34
CA THR A 115 -3.21 -13.55 5.55
C THR A 115 -1.95 -13.24 6.32
N LEU A 116 -0.81 -13.41 5.65
CA LEU A 116 0.48 -12.93 6.16
C LEU A 116 0.78 -11.59 5.50
N PHE A 117 0.98 -10.58 6.32
CA PHE A 117 1.39 -9.27 5.84
C PHE A 117 2.91 -9.14 5.91
N VAL A 118 3.49 -8.59 4.84
CA VAL A 118 4.93 -8.38 4.76
C VAL A 118 5.18 -6.91 4.51
N ARG A 119 6.06 -6.32 5.31
CA ARG A 119 6.48 -4.93 5.18
C ARG A 119 7.97 -4.81 5.39
N TYR A 120 8.62 -4.02 4.53
CA TYR A 120 10.01 -3.67 4.73
C TYR A 120 10.13 -2.65 5.87
N ILE A 121 11.02 -2.94 6.79
CA ILE A 121 11.37 -2.04 7.89
C ILE A 121 12.83 -1.65 7.67
N SER A 122 13.05 -0.35 7.46
CA SER A 122 14.42 0.13 7.27
C SER A 122 15.20 0.08 8.58
N ASP A 123 16.54 0.09 8.48
CA ASP A 123 17.42 0.17 9.65
C ASP A 123 17.18 1.43 10.47
N GLU A 124 16.45 2.37 9.94
CA GLU A 124 16.09 3.61 10.60
C GLU A 124 14.87 3.47 11.52
N ILE A 125 14.09 2.42 11.39
CA ILE A 125 13.04 2.11 12.36
C ILE A 125 13.70 1.39 13.52
N LYS A 126 13.71 2.01 14.60
CA LYS A 126 14.77 1.89 15.53
C LYS A 126 14.36 1.38 16.87
N ASN A 127 13.12 1.07 17.03
CA ASN A 127 12.68 0.78 18.37
C ASN A 127 11.75 -0.42 18.39
N GLU A 128 12.06 -1.37 19.25
CA GLU A 128 11.30 -2.60 19.42
C GLU A 128 9.82 -2.36 19.77
N ASN A 129 9.53 -1.23 20.42
CA ASN A 129 8.16 -0.89 20.79
C ASN A 129 7.30 -0.58 19.56
N GLU A 130 7.86 0.06 18.53
CA GLU A 130 7.16 0.30 17.29
C GLU A 130 6.78 -0.99 16.60
N LYS A 131 7.71 -1.94 16.52
CA LYS A 131 7.47 -3.25 15.95
C LYS A 131 6.37 -3.99 16.71
N SER A 132 6.39 -3.94 18.02
CA SER A 132 5.39 -4.60 18.86
C SER A 132 3.99 -4.04 18.64
N ILE A 133 3.87 -2.74 18.50
CA ILE A 133 2.60 -2.07 18.23
C ILE A 133 2.06 -2.47 16.86
N GLU A 134 2.94 -2.51 15.85
CA GLU A 134 2.58 -2.89 14.50
C GLU A 134 2.05 -4.34 14.42
N LEU A 135 2.77 -5.26 15.04
CA LEU A 135 2.37 -6.66 15.10
C LEU A 135 1.04 -6.83 15.85
N LEU A 136 0.88 -6.15 16.97
CA LEU A 136 -0.33 -6.22 17.76
C LEU A 136 -1.56 -5.77 16.95
N TRP A 137 -1.41 -4.68 16.20
CA TRP A 137 -2.51 -4.20 15.36
C TRP A 137 -2.92 -5.24 14.32
N ILE A 138 -1.97 -5.88 13.66
CA ILE A 138 -2.23 -6.91 12.65
C ILE A 138 -2.94 -8.11 13.27
N GLU A 139 -2.51 -8.54 14.45
CA GLU A 139 -3.12 -9.67 15.15
C GLU A 139 -4.58 -9.39 15.58
N GLU A 140 -4.88 -8.16 15.98
CA GLU A 140 -6.23 -7.77 16.43
C GLU A 140 -7.20 -7.57 15.26
N ASN A 141 -6.72 -7.35 14.08
CA ASN A 141 -7.53 -7.06 12.91
C ASN A 141 -7.40 -8.09 11.80
#